data_282cb2e911e85fc145a114a2b1824268
#
_entry.id   282cb2e911e85fc145a114a2b1824268
#
_cell.length_a   1.000
_cell.length_b   1.000
_cell.length_c   1.000
_cell.angle_alpha   90.00
_cell.angle_beta   90.00
_cell.angle_gamma   90.00
#
_symmetry.space_group_name_H-M   'P 1'
#
loop_
_entity.id
_entity.type
_entity.pdbx_description
1 polymer ?
#
loop_
_entity_poly.entity_id
_entity_poly.type
_entity_poly.pdbx_seq_one_letter_code
_entity_poly.pdbx_strand_id
1 'polypeptide(L)'
;MLNKKIQTLRVIVSTTIDLWKAFGISVAKPYFLKNVIFKKDDVLGKEYHTKQYESLKNAVRSRYSYIIDELKKQELEKSLAAEDKIENNIWMIWWQGIDEDTPKTIVKNIERVKKLHPNWKVNVITKYNYNEFVELPDHMKNHITRGDFSMTHISDYMRVILLEKYGGIYIDCNFFLLKDLEHVRAYSFYTIKHGRVSKWHVSKGLWTTGFLAAGKNNVLFSFAKKMYEAFFFDYSFVPSYFFIDAIIGLGYENIRSIREEIDRVPYNNTHYDFINIMGNEPFDDKRWNDLVDDTYALNANYKNHFECKKNEELTFFGHLYLECDD
;
A
#
# COMPACT_ATOMS: atom_id res chain seq x y z
N MET A 1 5.81 3.43 27.18
CA MET A 1 5.70 4.57 26.22
C MET A 1 7.07 5.21 25.90
N LEU A 2 7.91 5.52 26.86
CA LEU A 2 9.24 6.15 26.67
C LEU A 2 10.17 5.32 25.79
N ASN A 3 10.30 4.02 26.03
CA ASN A 3 11.15 3.11 25.24
C ASN A 3 10.75 3.07 23.75
N LYS A 4 9.45 3.11 23.42
CA LYS A 4 8.98 3.13 22.03
C LYS A 4 9.37 4.44 21.32
N LYS A 5 9.27 5.58 21.99
CA LYS A 5 9.70 6.88 21.43
C LYS A 5 11.22 6.93 21.19
N ILE A 6 12.02 6.41 22.12
CA ILE A 6 13.48 6.34 21.98
C ILE A 6 13.85 5.43 20.79
N GLN A 7 13.21 4.29 20.66
CA GLN A 7 13.43 3.38 19.54
C GLN A 7 13.08 4.02 18.20
N THR A 8 11.93 4.70 18.11
CA THR A 8 11.53 5.46 16.91
C THR A 8 12.57 6.51 16.55
N LEU A 9 13.05 7.30 17.52
CA LEU A 9 14.06 8.32 17.27
C LEU A 9 15.39 7.71 16.78
N ARG A 10 15.82 6.59 17.35
CA ARG A 10 17.01 5.86 16.88
C ARG A 10 16.88 5.46 15.41
N VAL A 11 15.73 4.90 15.01
CA VAL A 11 15.47 4.55 13.61
C VAL A 11 15.54 5.77 12.71
N ILE A 12 14.91 6.89 13.10
CA ILE A 12 14.94 8.13 12.31
C ILE A 12 16.38 8.64 12.15
N VAL A 13 17.17 8.67 13.21
CA VAL A 13 18.56 9.14 13.15
C VAL A 13 19.41 8.20 12.29
N SER A 14 19.30 6.88 12.46
CA SER A 14 20.01 5.91 11.61
C SER A 14 19.65 6.11 10.13
N THR A 15 18.37 6.12 9.80
CA THR A 15 17.92 6.33 8.41
C THR A 15 18.39 7.68 7.85
N THR A 16 18.43 8.74 8.68
CA THR A 16 18.97 10.05 8.26
C THR A 16 20.44 9.95 7.87
N ILE A 17 21.25 9.24 8.65
CA ILE A 17 22.68 9.02 8.38
C ILE A 17 22.85 8.19 7.09
N ASP A 18 22.05 7.14 6.92
CA ASP A 18 22.11 6.29 5.74
C ASP A 18 21.70 7.06 4.47
N LEU A 19 20.64 7.88 4.53
CA LEU A 19 20.24 8.77 3.45
C LEU A 19 21.32 9.80 3.11
N TRP A 20 22.00 10.35 4.14
CA TRP A 20 23.10 11.28 3.92
C TRP A 20 24.28 10.63 3.20
N LYS A 21 24.68 9.43 3.65
CA LYS A 21 25.76 8.67 3.01
C LYS A 21 25.41 8.27 1.59
N ALA A 22 24.18 7.85 1.34
CA ALA A 22 23.73 7.36 0.04
C ALA A 22 23.46 8.48 -0.97
N PHE A 23 22.82 9.57 -0.55
CA PHE A 23 22.23 10.59 -1.44
C PHE A 23 22.56 12.04 -1.03
N GLY A 24 23.33 12.24 0.01
CA GLY A 24 23.72 13.56 0.47
C GLY A 24 22.67 14.29 1.32
N ILE A 25 23.05 15.49 1.76
CA ILE A 25 22.28 16.30 2.72
C ILE A 25 20.92 16.78 2.14
N SER A 26 20.83 16.93 0.82
CA SER A 26 19.59 17.33 0.14
C SER A 26 18.42 16.37 0.34
N VAL A 27 18.71 15.07 0.55
CA VAL A 27 17.72 14.04 0.84
C VAL A 27 17.57 13.81 2.36
N ALA A 28 18.68 13.77 3.09
CA ALA A 28 18.68 13.50 4.53
C ALA A 28 18.00 14.61 5.34
N LYS A 29 18.24 15.90 5.02
CA LYS A 29 17.69 17.02 5.76
C LYS A 29 16.15 17.09 5.73
N PRO A 30 15.47 17.01 4.59
CA PRO A 30 14.00 16.97 4.57
C PRO A 30 13.42 15.80 5.34
N TYR A 31 14.03 14.61 5.26
CA TYR A 31 13.62 13.43 6.02
C TYR A 31 13.71 13.68 7.53
N PHE A 32 14.86 14.19 8.03
CA PHE A 32 15.06 14.49 9.44
C PHE A 32 14.05 15.53 9.95
N LEU A 33 13.94 16.66 9.25
CA LEU A 33 13.06 17.75 9.65
C LEU A 33 11.59 17.32 9.70
N LYS A 34 11.13 16.54 8.71
CA LYS A 34 9.77 16.01 8.68
C LYS A 34 9.47 15.07 9.84
N ASN A 35 10.43 14.22 10.23
CA ASN A 35 10.16 13.16 11.19
C ASN A 35 10.50 13.55 12.65
N VAL A 36 11.33 14.60 12.87
CA VAL A 36 11.76 15.03 14.21
C VAL A 36 11.17 16.38 14.60
N ILE A 37 11.13 17.34 13.69
CA ILE A 37 10.84 18.74 14.02
C ILE A 37 9.39 19.10 13.75
N PHE A 38 8.85 18.74 12.58
CA PHE A 38 7.54 19.21 12.16
C PHE A 38 6.44 18.17 12.42
N LYS A 39 5.31 18.62 12.98
CA LYS A 39 4.16 17.76 13.19
C LYS A 39 3.46 17.44 11.88
N LYS A 40 2.89 16.24 11.80
CA LYS A 40 2.27 15.70 10.58
C LYS A 40 1.18 16.62 10.00
N ASP A 41 0.38 17.26 10.85
CA ASP A 41 -0.80 18.02 10.44
C ASP A 41 -0.54 19.51 10.25
N ASP A 42 0.62 20.00 10.66
CA ASP A 42 1.03 21.39 10.48
C ASP A 42 1.35 21.69 8.99
N VAL A 43 1.23 22.95 8.60
CA VAL A 43 1.57 23.42 7.23
C VAL A 43 3.01 23.03 6.87
N LEU A 44 3.97 23.30 7.77
CA LEU A 44 5.37 22.93 7.58
C LEU A 44 5.56 21.41 7.55
N GLY A 45 4.80 20.65 8.36
CA GLY A 45 4.83 19.18 8.32
C GLY A 45 4.42 18.62 6.96
N LYS A 46 3.38 19.18 6.34
CA LYS A 46 2.93 18.84 4.98
C LYS A 46 3.93 19.23 3.91
N GLU A 47 4.49 20.44 4.00
CA GLU A 47 5.52 20.94 3.08
C GLU A 47 6.78 20.05 3.13
N TYR A 48 7.27 19.72 4.32
CA TYR A 48 8.45 18.85 4.46
C TYR A 48 8.17 17.40 4.12
N HIS A 49 6.94 16.90 4.24
CA HIS A 49 6.55 15.61 3.67
C HIS A 49 6.74 15.62 2.15
N THR A 50 6.22 16.65 1.47
CA THR A 50 6.43 16.81 0.02
C THR A 50 7.92 16.88 -0.31
N LYS A 51 8.68 17.76 0.36
CA LYS A 51 10.14 17.90 0.14
C LYS A 51 10.91 16.61 0.34
N GLN A 52 10.57 15.84 1.37
CA GLN A 52 11.19 14.53 1.65
C GLN A 52 11.03 13.58 0.46
N TYR A 53 9.80 13.43 -0.05
CA TYR A 53 9.55 12.47 -1.12
C TYR A 53 10.01 12.96 -2.48
N GLU A 54 9.92 14.25 -2.78
CA GLU A 54 10.48 14.81 -4.02
C GLU A 54 12.01 14.69 -4.06
N SER A 55 12.70 14.97 -2.97
CA SER A 55 14.16 14.80 -2.90
C SER A 55 14.58 13.34 -3.01
N LEU A 56 13.85 12.42 -2.35
CA LEU A 56 14.09 10.98 -2.45
C LEU A 56 13.85 10.47 -3.88
N LYS A 57 12.70 10.80 -4.48
CA LYS A 57 12.39 10.42 -5.86
C LYS A 57 13.46 10.90 -6.85
N ASN A 58 13.90 12.16 -6.73
CA ASN A 58 14.94 12.72 -7.59
C ASN A 58 16.27 11.96 -7.45
N ALA A 59 16.68 11.61 -6.23
CA ALA A 59 17.90 10.86 -5.98
C ALA A 59 17.81 9.41 -6.54
N VAL A 60 16.70 8.73 -6.27
CA VAL A 60 16.43 7.37 -6.78
C VAL A 60 16.35 7.38 -8.31
N ARG A 61 15.65 8.36 -8.91
CA ARG A 61 15.58 8.53 -10.36
C ARG A 61 16.97 8.73 -10.96
N SER A 62 17.81 9.59 -10.37
CA SER A 62 19.17 9.83 -10.88
C SER A 62 20.04 8.59 -10.82
N ARG A 63 19.92 7.82 -9.72
CA ARG A 63 20.73 6.59 -9.51
C ARG A 63 20.33 5.45 -10.43
N TYR A 64 19.02 5.29 -10.68
CA TYR A 64 18.43 4.17 -11.43
C TYR A 64 17.75 4.60 -12.72
N SER A 65 18.23 5.69 -13.35
CA SER A 65 17.68 6.21 -14.62
C SER A 65 17.65 5.17 -15.73
N TYR A 66 18.63 4.25 -15.74
CA TYR A 66 18.71 3.18 -16.73
C TYR A 66 17.48 2.27 -16.75
N ILE A 67 16.82 2.04 -15.60
CA ILE A 67 15.57 1.26 -15.52
C ILE A 67 14.43 2.02 -16.22
N ILE A 68 14.37 3.33 -15.99
CA ILE A 68 13.37 4.20 -16.62
C ILE A 68 13.59 4.28 -18.13
N ASP A 69 14.84 4.45 -18.56
CA ASP A 69 15.19 4.59 -19.97
C ASP A 69 14.97 3.28 -20.74
N GLU A 70 15.27 2.12 -20.12
CA GLU A 70 14.94 0.82 -20.67
C GLU A 70 13.43 0.67 -20.94
N LEU A 71 12.59 1.02 -19.97
CA LEU A 71 11.13 0.90 -20.12
C LEU A 71 10.58 1.89 -21.15
N LYS A 72 11.08 3.13 -21.18
CA LYS A 72 10.71 4.10 -22.23
C LYS A 72 11.04 3.58 -23.63
N LYS A 73 12.19 2.93 -23.79
CA LYS A 73 12.58 2.30 -25.06
C LYS A 73 11.61 1.17 -25.42
N GLN A 74 11.27 0.31 -24.47
CA GLN A 74 10.29 -0.76 -24.68
C GLN A 74 8.90 -0.24 -25.06
N GLU A 75 8.45 0.89 -24.48
CA GLU A 75 7.19 1.53 -24.87
C GLU A 75 7.18 2.00 -26.32
N LEU A 76 8.31 2.50 -26.83
CA LEU A 76 8.45 2.95 -28.21
C LEU A 76 8.49 1.76 -29.21
N GLU A 77 8.99 0.60 -28.78
CA GLU A 77 9.13 -0.60 -29.60
C GLU A 77 7.86 -1.48 -29.59
N LYS A 78 7.05 -1.40 -28.53
CA LYS A 78 5.79 -2.16 -28.42
C LYS A 78 4.64 -1.44 -29.15
N SER A 79 4.25 -1.96 -30.29
CA SER A 79 2.89 -1.84 -30.78
C SER A 79 1.94 -2.39 -29.70
N LEU A 80 0.90 -1.62 -29.34
CA LEU A 80 -0.15 -1.88 -28.33
C LEU A 80 -0.50 -3.39 -28.23
N ALA A 81 0.22 -4.10 -27.36
CA ALA A 81 -0.20 -5.44 -26.96
C ALA A 81 -1.49 -5.30 -26.12
N ALA A 82 -2.43 -6.22 -26.32
CA ALA A 82 -3.65 -6.25 -25.53
C ALA A 82 -3.28 -6.27 -24.05
N GLU A 83 -3.84 -5.32 -23.28
CA GLU A 83 -3.66 -5.24 -21.84
C GLU A 83 -4.23 -6.52 -21.20
N ASP A 84 -3.43 -7.23 -20.42
CA ASP A 84 -3.88 -8.43 -19.72
C ASP A 84 -4.97 -8.05 -18.71
N LYS A 85 -6.07 -8.81 -18.72
CA LYS A 85 -7.17 -8.64 -17.78
C LYS A 85 -6.72 -9.01 -16.36
N ILE A 86 -7.35 -8.38 -15.37
CA ILE A 86 -7.15 -8.72 -13.97
C ILE A 86 -7.66 -10.13 -13.71
N GLU A 87 -6.78 -11.00 -13.23
CA GLU A 87 -7.03 -12.41 -12.93
C GLU A 87 -7.91 -12.57 -11.67
N ASN A 88 -8.62 -13.71 -11.57
CA ASN A 88 -9.45 -14.06 -10.41
C ASN A 88 -8.60 -14.53 -9.22
N ASN A 89 -7.53 -13.78 -8.90
CA ASN A 89 -6.67 -13.99 -7.76
C ASN A 89 -6.79 -12.82 -6.78
N ILE A 90 -7.00 -13.10 -5.51
CA ILE A 90 -6.91 -12.11 -4.44
C ILE A 90 -5.72 -12.46 -3.57
N TRP A 91 -4.88 -11.48 -3.31
CA TRP A 91 -3.68 -11.57 -2.49
C TRP A 91 -3.87 -10.75 -1.22
N MET A 92 -3.75 -11.38 -0.07
CA MET A 92 -3.74 -10.74 1.24
C MET A 92 -2.45 -11.16 1.94
N ILE A 93 -1.77 -10.25 2.63
CA ILE A 93 -0.51 -10.55 3.29
C ILE A 93 -0.66 -10.33 4.79
N TRP A 94 -0.47 -11.39 5.56
CA TRP A 94 -0.34 -11.35 7.01
C TRP A 94 0.94 -12.10 7.39
N TRP A 95 2.07 -11.38 7.35
CA TRP A 95 3.40 -11.98 7.40
C TRP A 95 3.65 -12.84 8.63
N GLN A 96 3.07 -12.48 9.78
CA GLN A 96 3.23 -13.22 11.04
C GLN A 96 2.70 -14.65 11.00
N GLY A 97 1.73 -14.92 10.17
CA GLY A 97 0.92 -16.14 10.17
C GLY A 97 -0.44 -15.91 10.85
N ILE A 98 -1.42 -16.74 10.50
CA ILE A 98 -2.76 -16.70 11.12
C ILE A 98 -2.77 -17.72 12.24
N ASP A 99 -3.03 -17.26 13.46
CA ASP A 99 -3.08 -18.03 14.70
C ASP A 99 -4.10 -17.43 15.69
N GLU A 100 -4.15 -17.94 16.92
CA GLU A 100 -5.05 -17.47 17.98
C GLU A 100 -4.79 -16.04 18.45
N ASP A 101 -3.57 -15.53 18.26
CA ASP A 101 -3.18 -14.16 18.58
C ASP A 101 -3.50 -13.16 17.44
N THR A 102 -3.95 -13.67 16.30
CA THR A 102 -4.33 -12.81 15.16
C THR A 102 -5.56 -11.97 15.52
N PRO A 103 -5.51 -10.63 15.33
CA PRO A 103 -6.66 -9.79 15.63
C PRO A 103 -7.94 -10.29 14.93
N LYS A 104 -9.04 -10.43 15.70
CA LYS A 104 -10.32 -10.95 15.18
C LYS A 104 -10.82 -10.21 13.94
N THR A 105 -10.60 -8.89 13.88
CA THR A 105 -10.95 -8.08 12.70
C THR A 105 -10.21 -8.53 11.44
N ILE A 106 -8.95 -8.93 11.56
CA ILE A 106 -8.15 -9.44 10.43
C ILE A 106 -8.72 -10.77 9.95
N VAL A 107 -9.03 -11.68 10.87
CA VAL A 107 -9.63 -12.97 10.54
C VAL A 107 -10.98 -12.77 9.84
N LYS A 108 -11.88 -11.96 10.41
CA LYS A 108 -13.18 -11.63 9.81
C LYS A 108 -13.07 -10.97 8.43
N ASN A 109 -12.11 -10.06 8.24
CA ASN A 109 -11.88 -9.45 6.93
C ASN A 109 -11.47 -10.50 5.88
N ILE A 110 -10.57 -11.42 6.23
CA ILE A 110 -10.14 -12.51 5.34
C ILE A 110 -11.33 -13.42 5.00
N GLU A 111 -12.13 -13.80 5.99
CA GLU A 111 -13.33 -14.63 5.80
C GLU A 111 -14.35 -13.92 4.93
N ARG A 112 -14.57 -12.63 5.15
CA ARG A 112 -15.46 -11.79 4.35
C ARG A 112 -15.02 -11.75 2.88
N VAL A 113 -13.74 -11.58 2.61
CA VAL A 113 -13.20 -11.62 1.25
C VAL A 113 -13.49 -12.97 0.59
N LYS A 114 -13.25 -14.08 1.29
CA LYS A 114 -13.56 -15.44 0.79
C LYS A 114 -15.05 -15.64 0.54
N LYS A 115 -15.92 -15.18 1.44
CA LYS A 115 -17.38 -15.29 1.33
C LYS A 115 -17.92 -14.54 0.09
N LEU A 116 -17.39 -13.34 -0.18
CA LEU A 116 -17.81 -12.53 -1.33
C LEU A 116 -17.27 -13.05 -2.67
N HIS A 117 -16.20 -13.85 -2.66
CA HIS A 117 -15.53 -14.31 -3.88
C HIS A 117 -15.37 -15.84 -3.90
N PRO A 118 -16.47 -16.63 -3.85
CA PRO A 118 -16.41 -18.09 -3.74
C PRO A 118 -15.76 -18.76 -4.96
N ASN A 119 -15.76 -18.11 -6.11
CA ASN A 119 -15.17 -18.61 -7.35
C ASN A 119 -13.78 -18.03 -7.65
N TRP A 120 -13.21 -17.25 -6.74
CA TRP A 120 -11.90 -16.66 -6.89
C TRP A 120 -10.88 -17.35 -5.99
N LYS A 121 -9.63 -17.32 -6.38
CA LYS A 121 -8.54 -17.84 -5.56
C LYS A 121 -8.09 -16.77 -4.56
N VAL A 122 -8.48 -16.92 -3.29
CA VAL A 122 -8.07 -16.02 -2.20
C VAL A 122 -6.86 -16.62 -1.49
N ASN A 123 -5.72 -15.96 -1.64
CA ASN A 123 -4.42 -16.40 -1.11
C ASN A 123 -4.02 -15.51 0.07
N VAL A 124 -3.80 -16.11 1.24
CA VAL A 124 -3.23 -15.41 2.41
C VAL A 124 -1.76 -15.77 2.52
N ILE A 125 -0.90 -14.79 2.25
CA ILE A 125 0.55 -14.96 2.25
C ILE A 125 1.11 -14.68 3.63
N THR A 126 1.95 -15.59 4.10
CA THR A 126 2.61 -15.54 5.41
C THR A 126 4.09 -15.85 5.25
N LYS A 127 4.87 -15.68 6.31
CA LYS A 127 6.29 -16.10 6.34
C LYS A 127 6.48 -17.63 6.18
N TYR A 128 5.41 -18.42 6.32
CA TYR A 128 5.46 -19.88 6.26
C TYR A 128 5.17 -20.44 4.87
N ASN A 129 4.45 -19.68 4.01
CA ASN A 129 4.01 -20.18 2.71
C ASN A 129 4.42 -19.28 1.52
N TYR A 130 5.09 -18.15 1.74
CA TYR A 130 5.43 -17.21 0.66
C TYR A 130 6.28 -17.88 -0.44
N ASN A 131 7.11 -18.85 -0.09
CA ASN A 131 7.98 -19.57 -1.00
C ASN A 131 7.25 -20.51 -1.98
N GLU A 132 5.98 -20.83 -1.73
CA GLU A 132 5.11 -21.55 -2.67
C GLU A 132 4.73 -20.67 -3.86
N PHE A 133 4.77 -19.35 -3.70
CA PHE A 133 4.34 -18.37 -4.71
C PHE A 133 5.50 -17.64 -5.36
N VAL A 134 6.52 -17.29 -4.60
CA VAL A 134 7.62 -16.45 -5.09
C VAL A 134 8.97 -16.97 -4.65
N GLU A 135 9.94 -16.87 -5.56
CA GLU A 135 11.35 -17.03 -5.25
C GLU A 135 11.97 -15.64 -5.10
N LEU A 136 12.49 -15.37 -3.91
CA LEU A 136 13.13 -14.10 -3.64
C LEU A 136 14.61 -14.14 -4.05
N PRO A 137 15.17 -13.05 -4.62
CA PRO A 137 16.60 -12.91 -4.80
C PRO A 137 17.35 -13.04 -3.46
N ASP A 138 18.57 -13.56 -3.46
CA ASP A 138 19.31 -13.85 -2.23
C ASP A 138 19.57 -12.59 -1.39
N HIS A 139 19.84 -11.44 -2.01
CA HIS A 139 20.01 -10.19 -1.29
C HIS A 139 18.72 -9.79 -0.56
N MET A 140 17.54 -10.01 -1.16
CA MET A 140 16.23 -9.74 -0.53
C MET A 140 15.95 -10.70 0.63
N LYS A 141 16.25 -12.00 0.47
CA LYS A 141 16.16 -12.97 1.59
C LYS A 141 17.05 -12.56 2.75
N ASN A 142 18.27 -12.12 2.47
CA ASN A 142 19.22 -11.65 3.47
C ASN A 142 18.70 -10.42 4.24
N HIS A 143 18.10 -9.44 3.57
CA HIS A 143 17.47 -8.28 4.23
C HIS A 143 16.32 -8.67 5.14
N ILE A 144 15.44 -9.59 4.69
CA ILE A 144 14.34 -10.10 5.51
C ILE A 144 14.87 -10.84 6.74
N THR A 145 15.87 -11.72 6.57
CA THR A 145 16.46 -12.51 7.64
C THR A 145 17.17 -11.66 8.69
N ARG A 146 17.86 -10.61 8.27
CA ARG A 146 18.53 -9.64 9.18
C ARG A 146 17.57 -8.70 9.89
N GLY A 147 16.30 -8.62 9.44
CA GLY A 147 15.33 -7.69 10.00
C GLY A 147 15.53 -6.25 9.52
N ASP A 148 16.16 -6.04 8.37
CA ASP A 148 16.33 -4.72 7.76
C ASP A 148 14.98 -4.13 7.32
N PHE A 149 13.97 -4.99 7.09
CA PHE A 149 12.62 -4.62 6.73
C PHE A 149 11.63 -4.78 7.88
N SER A 150 10.72 -3.81 8.04
CA SER A 150 9.52 -4.02 8.83
C SER A 150 8.52 -4.92 8.10
N MET A 151 7.55 -5.50 8.83
CA MET A 151 6.46 -6.29 8.25
C MET A 151 5.74 -5.55 7.11
N THR A 152 5.56 -4.24 7.25
CA THR A 152 4.95 -3.38 6.21
C THR A 152 5.79 -3.38 4.94
N HIS A 153 7.10 -3.18 5.06
CA HIS A 153 7.99 -3.12 3.88
C HIS A 153 8.16 -4.49 3.21
N ILE A 154 8.09 -5.58 3.97
CA ILE A 154 8.02 -6.93 3.40
C ILE A 154 6.74 -7.06 2.58
N SER A 155 5.60 -6.65 3.13
CA SER A 155 4.31 -6.67 2.42
C SER A 155 4.33 -5.78 1.17
N ASP A 156 5.00 -4.62 1.23
CA ASP A 156 5.15 -3.71 0.07
C ASP A 156 5.89 -4.37 -1.09
N TYR A 157 6.98 -5.06 -0.81
CA TYR A 157 7.72 -5.79 -1.85
C TYR A 157 6.94 -7.01 -2.34
N MET A 158 6.35 -7.78 -1.42
CA MET A 158 5.60 -8.99 -1.77
C MET A 158 4.39 -8.69 -2.67
N ARG A 159 3.62 -7.61 -2.40
CA ARG A 159 2.49 -7.24 -3.28
C ARG A 159 2.95 -6.90 -4.70
N VAL A 160 4.12 -6.28 -4.83
CA VAL A 160 4.70 -5.94 -6.14
C VAL A 160 5.02 -7.20 -6.93
N ILE A 161 5.74 -8.15 -6.34
CA ILE A 161 6.15 -9.37 -7.06
C ILE A 161 5.00 -10.34 -7.33
N LEU A 162 4.00 -10.40 -6.44
CA LEU A 162 2.79 -11.22 -6.66
C LEU A 162 1.95 -10.67 -7.82
N LEU A 163 1.72 -9.36 -7.85
CA LEU A 163 0.95 -8.72 -8.90
C LEU A 163 1.71 -8.74 -10.24
N GLU A 164 3.03 -8.58 -10.23
CA GLU A 164 3.83 -8.73 -11.46
C GLU A 164 3.74 -10.14 -12.03
N LYS A 165 3.91 -11.15 -11.18
CA LYS A 165 4.01 -12.55 -11.64
C LYS A 165 2.65 -13.18 -12.00
N TYR A 166 1.63 -12.88 -11.24
CA TYR A 166 0.34 -13.58 -11.31
C TYR A 166 -0.84 -12.67 -11.68
N GLY A 167 -0.69 -11.36 -11.58
CA GLY A 167 -1.82 -10.44 -11.65
C GLY A 167 -2.80 -10.64 -10.49
N GLY A 168 -4.00 -10.09 -10.65
CA GLY A 168 -5.08 -10.18 -9.66
C GLY A 168 -5.21 -8.93 -8.81
N ILE A 169 -5.76 -9.07 -7.60
CA ILE A 169 -6.05 -7.96 -6.68
C ILE A 169 -5.30 -8.16 -5.37
N TYR A 170 -4.48 -7.22 -4.99
CA TYR A 170 -3.91 -7.13 -3.64
C TYR A 170 -4.82 -6.29 -2.74
N ILE A 171 -5.11 -6.81 -1.55
CA ILE A 171 -5.91 -6.12 -0.53
C ILE A 171 -5.20 -6.26 0.82
N ASP A 172 -4.94 -5.15 1.51
CA ASP A 172 -4.49 -5.17 2.90
C ASP A 172 -5.53 -5.87 3.79
N CYS A 173 -5.09 -6.70 4.74
CA CYS A 173 -5.98 -7.38 5.68
C CYS A 173 -6.82 -6.44 6.57
N ASN A 174 -6.52 -5.14 6.57
CA ASN A 174 -7.31 -4.11 7.24
C ASN A 174 -8.61 -3.73 6.50
N PHE A 175 -8.79 -4.16 5.26
CA PHE A 175 -9.98 -3.79 4.49
C PHE A 175 -11.14 -4.74 4.77
N PHE A 176 -12.28 -4.18 5.10
CA PHE A 176 -13.57 -4.86 5.15
C PHE A 176 -14.33 -4.59 3.86
N LEU A 177 -14.63 -5.64 3.09
CA LEU A 177 -15.36 -5.50 1.84
C LEU A 177 -16.87 -5.45 2.09
N LEU A 178 -17.53 -4.44 1.54
CA LEU A 178 -18.99 -4.31 1.54
C LEU A 178 -19.62 -5.04 0.35
N LYS A 179 -18.94 -5.03 -0.81
CA LYS A 179 -19.40 -5.60 -2.09
C LYS A 179 -18.30 -6.48 -2.69
N ASP A 180 -18.65 -7.27 -3.69
CA ASP A 180 -17.69 -8.00 -4.51
C ASP A 180 -16.82 -7.05 -5.35
N LEU A 181 -15.81 -7.61 -6.01
CA LEU A 181 -14.81 -6.87 -6.78
C LEU A 181 -14.88 -7.18 -8.30
N GLU A 182 -16.00 -7.71 -8.79
CA GLU A 182 -16.14 -8.03 -10.22
C GLU A 182 -15.95 -6.80 -11.13
N HIS A 183 -16.36 -5.61 -10.67
CA HIS A 183 -16.20 -4.35 -11.40
C HIS A 183 -14.73 -4.00 -11.68
N VAL A 184 -13.78 -4.46 -10.85
CA VAL A 184 -12.34 -4.21 -11.00
C VAL A 184 -11.79 -4.87 -12.26
N ARG A 185 -12.37 -5.98 -12.70
CA ARG A 185 -11.95 -6.75 -13.89
C ARG A 185 -12.16 -6.04 -15.23
N ALA A 186 -12.88 -4.93 -15.22
CA ALA A 186 -13.05 -4.10 -16.41
C ALA A 186 -11.78 -3.29 -16.77
N TYR A 187 -10.76 -3.32 -15.90
CA TYR A 187 -9.54 -2.53 -16.02
C TYR A 187 -8.31 -3.42 -16.22
N SER A 188 -7.25 -2.88 -16.80
CA SER A 188 -5.91 -3.50 -16.84
C SER A 188 -5.11 -3.20 -15.55
N PHE A 189 -5.39 -2.04 -14.95
CA PHE A 189 -4.91 -1.61 -13.63
C PHE A 189 -6.04 -0.95 -12.86
N TYR A 190 -6.12 -1.20 -11.55
CA TYR A 190 -7.12 -0.55 -10.69
C TYR A 190 -6.58 -0.32 -9.28
N THR A 191 -7.06 0.75 -8.64
CA THR A 191 -6.73 1.12 -7.27
C THR A 191 -7.86 1.94 -6.66
N ILE A 192 -7.93 2.03 -5.35
CA ILE A 192 -8.78 3.01 -4.69
C ILE A 192 -8.22 4.40 -4.92
N LYS A 193 -9.04 5.26 -5.55
CA LYS A 193 -8.75 6.66 -5.87
C LYS A 193 -9.82 7.53 -5.23
N HIS A 194 -9.68 7.76 -3.93
CA HIS A 194 -10.75 8.24 -3.05
C HIS A 194 -11.08 9.75 -3.15
N GLY A 195 -10.46 10.49 -4.06
CA GLY A 195 -10.77 11.90 -4.32
C GLY A 195 -10.38 12.90 -3.22
N ARG A 196 -10.02 12.45 -2.04
CA ARG A 196 -9.45 13.31 -0.98
C ARG A 196 -8.01 13.61 -1.31
N VAL A 197 -7.83 14.48 -2.29
CA VAL A 197 -6.50 14.77 -2.82
C VAL A 197 -5.69 15.56 -1.80
N SER A 198 -4.86 14.86 -1.06
CA SER A 198 -3.79 15.48 -0.29
C SER A 198 -2.65 15.80 -1.24
N LYS A 199 -2.66 16.99 -1.84
CA LYS A 199 -1.59 17.45 -2.77
C LYS A 199 -0.18 17.34 -2.18
N TRP A 200 -0.09 17.29 -0.85
CA TRP A 200 1.18 17.15 -0.12
C TRP A 200 1.59 15.69 0.09
N HIS A 201 0.68 14.72 -0.04
CA HIS A 201 1.01 13.30 0.10
C HIS A 201 1.74 12.78 -1.15
N VAL A 202 2.62 11.79 -0.98
CA VAL A 202 3.43 11.24 -2.08
C VAL A 202 2.57 10.68 -3.22
N SER A 203 1.44 10.02 -2.91
CA SER A 203 0.48 9.51 -3.91
C SER A 203 -0.43 10.59 -4.52
N LYS A 204 -0.49 11.78 -3.92
CA LYS A 204 -1.42 12.87 -4.30
C LYS A 204 -2.90 12.41 -4.39
N GLY A 205 -3.25 11.31 -3.72
CA GLY A 205 -4.58 10.70 -3.76
C GLY A 205 -4.91 9.94 -5.06
N LEU A 206 -3.90 9.68 -5.90
CA LEU A 206 -4.07 9.00 -7.18
C LEU A 206 -4.08 7.48 -7.07
N TRP A 207 -3.59 6.93 -5.95
CA TRP A 207 -3.62 5.49 -5.65
C TRP A 207 -3.60 5.25 -4.14
N THR A 208 -3.99 4.04 -3.78
CA THR A 208 -3.90 3.52 -2.41
C THR A 208 -3.17 2.19 -2.46
N THR A 209 -1.96 2.11 -1.87
CA THR A 209 -1.12 0.91 -1.95
C THR A 209 -1.71 -0.30 -1.20
N GLY A 210 -2.64 -0.07 -0.27
CA GLY A 210 -3.41 -1.14 0.39
C GLY A 210 -4.46 -1.81 -0.50
N PHE A 211 -4.75 -1.26 -1.70
CA PHE A 211 -5.64 -1.84 -2.70
C PHE A 211 -5.10 -1.58 -4.10
N LEU A 212 -4.49 -2.61 -4.69
CA LEU A 212 -3.88 -2.55 -6.01
C LEU A 212 -4.32 -3.77 -6.82
N ALA A 213 -4.68 -3.56 -8.08
CA ALA A 213 -5.05 -4.64 -8.97
C ALA A 213 -4.44 -4.43 -10.35
N ALA A 214 -4.01 -5.52 -10.98
CA ALA A 214 -3.49 -5.46 -12.34
C ALA A 214 -3.57 -6.82 -13.04
N GLY A 215 -3.50 -6.79 -14.36
CA GLY A 215 -3.19 -7.97 -15.16
C GLY A 215 -1.75 -8.46 -14.91
N LYS A 216 -1.48 -9.69 -15.31
CA LYS A 216 -0.13 -10.29 -15.23
C LYS A 216 0.87 -9.49 -16.07
N ASN A 217 2.13 -9.41 -15.61
CA ASN A 217 3.21 -8.68 -16.29
C ASN A 217 2.92 -7.19 -16.51
N ASN A 218 2.04 -6.60 -15.68
CA ASN A 218 1.74 -5.17 -15.76
C ASN A 218 3.01 -4.34 -15.61
N VAL A 219 3.14 -3.30 -16.45
CA VAL A 219 4.37 -2.49 -16.56
C VAL A 219 4.71 -1.76 -15.26
N LEU A 220 3.72 -1.31 -14.49
CA LEU A 220 3.94 -0.67 -13.19
C LEU A 220 4.63 -1.63 -12.21
N PHE A 221 4.13 -2.88 -12.11
CA PHE A 221 4.70 -3.85 -11.16
C PHE A 221 6.04 -4.40 -11.63
N SER A 222 6.26 -4.57 -12.93
CA SER A 222 7.57 -4.89 -13.50
C SER A 222 8.59 -3.78 -13.22
N PHE A 223 8.19 -2.51 -13.37
CA PHE A 223 9.00 -1.34 -13.01
C PHE A 223 9.30 -1.31 -11.51
N ALA A 224 8.27 -1.43 -10.67
CA ALA A 224 8.42 -1.37 -9.23
C ALA A 224 9.34 -2.48 -8.70
N LYS A 225 9.21 -3.70 -9.20
CA LYS A 225 10.08 -4.83 -8.86
C LYS A 225 11.54 -4.52 -9.19
N LYS A 226 11.84 -4.09 -10.42
CA LYS A 226 13.20 -3.72 -10.83
C LYS A 226 13.79 -2.62 -9.93
N MET A 227 13.00 -1.61 -9.59
CA MET A 227 13.43 -0.51 -8.71
C MET A 227 13.70 -0.98 -7.29
N TYR A 228 12.85 -1.84 -6.70
CA TYR A 228 13.07 -2.45 -5.39
C TYR A 228 14.34 -3.28 -5.36
N GLU A 229 14.50 -4.19 -6.32
CA GLU A 229 15.65 -5.11 -6.38
C GLU A 229 16.96 -4.34 -6.58
N ALA A 230 16.98 -3.33 -7.45
CA ALA A 230 18.16 -2.49 -7.65
C ALA A 230 18.50 -1.66 -6.40
N PHE A 231 17.50 -1.07 -5.76
CA PHE A 231 17.72 -0.28 -4.55
C PHE A 231 18.27 -1.14 -3.40
N PHE A 232 17.67 -2.28 -3.13
CA PHE A 232 18.09 -3.16 -2.03
C PHE A 232 19.27 -4.05 -2.37
N PHE A 233 19.71 -4.08 -3.63
CA PHE A 233 21.04 -4.59 -3.98
C PHE A 233 22.13 -3.63 -3.52
N ASP A 234 21.94 -2.33 -3.70
CA ASP A 234 22.90 -1.29 -3.33
C ASP A 234 22.84 -0.91 -1.84
N TYR A 235 21.67 -0.99 -1.19
CA TYR A 235 21.44 -0.46 0.15
C TYR A 235 20.70 -1.44 1.07
N SER A 236 21.08 -1.43 2.36
CA SER A 236 20.49 -2.26 3.42
C SER A 236 19.56 -1.49 4.37
N PHE A 237 19.00 -0.38 3.94
CA PHE A 237 18.06 0.41 4.74
C PHE A 237 16.81 0.78 3.95
N VAL A 238 15.68 0.95 4.64
CA VAL A 238 14.45 1.46 4.03
C VAL A 238 14.47 2.98 4.07
N PRO A 239 14.43 3.67 2.92
CA PRO A 239 14.66 5.11 2.86
C PRO A 239 13.49 5.94 3.39
N SER A 240 12.27 5.37 3.41
CA SER A 240 11.07 6.05 3.88
C SER A 240 9.92 5.07 4.06
N TYR A 241 8.96 5.41 4.95
CA TYR A 241 7.76 4.59 5.18
C TYR A 241 6.92 4.37 3.91
N PHE A 242 6.72 5.41 3.09
CA PHE A 242 6.00 5.32 1.81
C PHE A 242 6.95 5.13 0.62
N PHE A 243 7.91 4.20 0.74
CA PHE A 243 8.87 3.95 -0.33
C PHE A 243 8.20 3.36 -1.57
N ILE A 244 7.22 2.48 -1.40
CA ILE A 244 6.40 1.96 -2.50
C ILE A 244 5.68 3.08 -3.26
N ASP A 245 5.10 4.05 -2.53
CA ASP A 245 4.44 5.21 -3.14
C ASP A 245 5.43 6.09 -3.92
N ALA A 246 6.66 6.23 -3.41
CA ALA A 246 7.70 6.96 -4.12
C ALA A 246 8.10 6.27 -5.43
N ILE A 247 8.18 4.93 -5.44
CA ILE A 247 8.44 4.13 -6.65
C ILE A 247 7.28 4.24 -7.64
N ILE A 248 6.03 4.07 -7.20
CA ILE A 248 4.85 4.25 -8.06
C ILE A 248 4.83 5.66 -8.63
N GLY A 249 5.12 6.67 -7.79
CA GLY A 249 5.21 8.07 -8.22
C GLY A 249 6.29 8.30 -9.28
N LEU A 250 7.44 7.64 -9.18
CA LEU A 250 8.47 7.70 -10.23
C LEU A 250 7.98 7.07 -11.54
N GLY A 251 7.29 5.94 -11.48
CA GLY A 251 6.67 5.32 -12.65
C GLY A 251 5.66 6.26 -13.30
N TYR A 252 4.73 6.80 -12.52
CA TYR A 252 3.71 7.76 -12.96
C TYR A 252 4.30 9.02 -13.61
N GLU A 253 5.36 9.57 -13.05
CA GLU A 253 5.99 10.80 -13.55
C GLU A 253 6.82 10.59 -14.82
N ASN A 254 7.36 9.40 -15.04
CA ASN A 254 8.38 9.18 -16.06
C ASN A 254 7.97 8.20 -17.17
N ILE A 255 6.97 7.32 -16.97
CA ILE A 255 6.57 6.27 -17.90
C ILE A 255 5.12 6.53 -18.32
N ARG A 256 4.90 6.71 -19.62
CA ARG A 256 3.62 7.15 -20.17
C ARG A 256 2.50 6.12 -19.93
N SER A 257 2.76 4.84 -20.20
CA SER A 257 1.78 3.76 -20.02
C SER A 257 1.30 3.65 -18.57
N ILE A 258 2.22 3.75 -17.59
CA ILE A 258 1.89 3.75 -16.15
C ILE A 258 0.98 4.93 -15.80
N ARG A 259 1.28 6.11 -16.32
CA ARG A 259 0.44 7.30 -16.10
C ARG A 259 -0.95 7.12 -16.68
N GLU A 260 -1.05 6.66 -17.92
CA GLU A 260 -2.32 6.47 -18.61
C GLU A 260 -3.20 5.41 -17.90
N GLU A 261 -2.62 4.32 -17.40
CA GLU A 261 -3.35 3.32 -16.61
C GLU A 261 -3.90 3.90 -15.30
N ILE A 262 -3.06 4.60 -14.54
CA ILE A 262 -3.49 5.24 -13.29
C ILE A 262 -4.56 6.30 -13.56
N ASP A 263 -4.41 7.11 -14.60
CA ASP A 263 -5.34 8.18 -14.91
C ASP A 263 -6.70 7.66 -15.40
N ARG A 264 -6.76 6.50 -16.05
CA ARG A 264 -8.02 5.83 -16.45
C ARG A 264 -8.88 5.41 -15.27
N VAL A 265 -8.30 5.14 -14.12
CA VAL A 265 -9.09 4.78 -12.93
C VAL A 265 -9.88 6.01 -12.47
N PRO A 266 -11.21 5.96 -12.43
CA PRO A 266 -12.00 7.08 -11.93
C PRO A 266 -11.81 7.25 -10.41
N TYR A 267 -12.20 8.41 -9.88
CA TYR A 267 -12.38 8.51 -8.44
C TYR A 267 -13.45 7.52 -8.00
N ASN A 268 -13.15 6.79 -6.92
CA ASN A 268 -13.98 5.70 -6.44
C ASN A 268 -13.77 5.50 -4.94
N ASN A 269 -14.71 4.82 -4.29
CA ASN A 269 -14.59 4.40 -2.90
C ASN A 269 -14.24 5.57 -1.96
N THR A 270 -14.96 6.69 -2.07
CA THR A 270 -14.61 7.97 -1.44
C THR A 270 -14.59 7.92 0.09
N HIS A 271 -15.31 6.97 0.69
CA HIS A 271 -15.42 6.79 2.14
C HIS A 271 -14.54 5.64 2.68
N TYR A 272 -13.50 5.22 1.94
CA TYR A 272 -12.67 4.07 2.34
C TYR A 272 -12.10 4.16 3.77
N ASP A 273 -11.90 5.36 4.31
CA ASP A 273 -11.32 5.62 5.63
C ASP A 273 -12.38 5.95 6.71
N PHE A 274 -13.65 5.78 6.38
CA PHE A 274 -14.77 6.15 7.25
C PHE A 274 -14.67 5.52 8.64
N ILE A 275 -14.38 4.22 8.72
CA ILE A 275 -14.29 3.51 10.01
C ILE A 275 -13.14 4.02 10.89
N ASN A 276 -12.01 4.39 10.31
CA ASN A 276 -10.91 4.97 11.08
C ASN A 276 -11.27 6.33 11.70
N ILE A 277 -12.22 7.05 11.12
CA ILE A 277 -12.65 8.39 11.55
C ILE A 277 -13.89 8.32 12.46
N MET A 278 -14.87 7.50 12.07
CA MET A 278 -16.22 7.49 12.66
C MET A 278 -16.59 6.17 13.34
N GLY A 279 -15.68 5.20 13.37
CA GLY A 279 -15.97 3.84 13.82
C GLY A 279 -16.58 3.75 15.22
N ASN A 280 -16.20 4.63 16.14
CA ASN A 280 -16.71 4.68 17.51
C ASN A 280 -17.93 5.61 17.71
N GLU A 281 -18.44 6.24 16.64
CA GLU A 281 -19.68 7.02 16.74
C GLU A 281 -20.88 6.08 16.69
N PRO A 282 -22.02 6.47 17.32
CA PRO A 282 -23.27 5.73 17.26
C PRO A 282 -23.68 5.45 15.81
N PHE A 283 -24.18 4.24 15.57
CA PHE A 283 -24.63 3.83 14.24
C PHE A 283 -25.86 4.66 13.82
N ASP A 284 -25.85 5.10 12.56
CA ASP A 284 -26.93 5.85 11.92
C ASP A 284 -27.25 5.25 10.56
N ASP A 285 -28.45 4.69 10.40
CA ASP A 285 -28.90 4.00 9.19
C ASP A 285 -28.84 4.87 7.94
N LYS A 286 -29.27 6.14 8.05
CA LYS A 286 -29.29 7.04 6.91
C LYS A 286 -27.88 7.30 6.42
N ARG A 287 -26.98 7.63 7.33
CA ARG A 287 -25.55 7.89 7.02
C ARG A 287 -24.86 6.64 6.46
N TRP A 288 -25.24 5.47 6.97
CA TRP A 288 -24.72 4.20 6.46
C TRP A 288 -25.19 3.94 5.03
N ASN A 289 -26.48 4.11 4.74
CA ASN A 289 -27.03 3.92 3.41
C ASN A 289 -26.39 4.89 2.39
N ASP A 290 -26.23 6.16 2.75
CA ASP A 290 -25.55 7.15 1.90
C ASP A 290 -24.09 6.76 1.61
N LEU A 291 -23.40 6.11 2.58
CA LEU A 291 -22.02 5.68 2.44
C LEU A 291 -21.87 4.47 1.52
N VAL A 292 -22.73 3.45 1.66
CA VAL A 292 -22.57 2.18 0.94
C VAL A 292 -22.88 2.29 -0.55
N ASP A 293 -23.50 3.37 -1.01
CA ASP A 293 -23.83 3.56 -2.43
C ASP A 293 -22.56 3.62 -3.30
N ASP A 294 -21.56 4.40 -2.91
CA ASP A 294 -20.31 4.60 -3.67
C ASP A 294 -19.11 3.85 -3.09
N THR A 295 -19.28 3.15 -1.94
CA THR A 295 -18.21 2.51 -1.20
C THR A 295 -18.35 0.99 -1.26
N TYR A 296 -17.29 0.31 -1.66
CA TYR A 296 -17.22 -1.16 -1.70
C TYR A 296 -16.21 -1.75 -0.70
N ALA A 297 -15.29 -0.93 -0.17
CA ALA A 297 -14.25 -1.36 0.77
C ALA A 297 -13.99 -0.29 1.83
N LEU A 298 -13.94 -0.67 3.09
CA LEU A 298 -13.65 0.19 4.24
C LEU A 298 -12.33 -0.23 4.88
N ASN A 299 -11.44 0.71 5.11
CA ASN A 299 -10.21 0.48 5.86
C ASN A 299 -10.51 0.60 7.37
N ALA A 300 -10.36 -0.49 8.10
CA ALA A 300 -10.49 -0.55 9.55
C ALA A 300 -9.15 -0.95 10.16
N ASN A 301 -8.30 0.04 10.45
CA ASN A 301 -6.96 -0.22 10.98
C ASN A 301 -7.03 -0.89 12.35
N TYR A 302 -6.65 -2.16 12.44
CA TYR A 302 -6.68 -2.98 13.66
C TYR A 302 -5.86 -2.41 14.84
N LYS A 303 -4.97 -1.45 14.59
CA LYS A 303 -4.21 -0.75 15.62
C LYS A 303 -5.00 0.37 16.30
N ASN A 304 -6.12 0.78 15.72
CA ASN A 304 -7.03 1.72 16.35
C ASN A 304 -7.84 0.98 17.42
N HIS A 305 -8.20 1.72 18.46
CA HIS A 305 -9.09 1.19 19.48
C HIS A 305 -10.55 1.43 19.04
N PHE A 306 -11.24 0.36 18.71
CA PHE A 306 -12.64 0.40 18.34
C PHE A 306 -13.50 -0.32 19.38
N GLU A 307 -14.70 0.20 19.62
CA GLU A 307 -15.70 -0.35 20.48
C GLU A 307 -16.93 -0.77 19.66
N CYS A 308 -17.43 -1.98 19.86
CA CYS A 308 -18.65 -2.43 19.17
C CYS A 308 -19.90 -1.71 19.69
N LYS A 309 -19.91 -1.34 20.97
CA LYS A 309 -20.96 -0.55 21.61
C LYS A 309 -20.35 0.57 22.44
N LYS A 310 -21.02 1.72 22.45
CA LYS A 310 -20.70 2.87 23.29
C LYS A 310 -21.98 3.35 23.97
N ASN A 311 -22.00 3.40 25.30
CA ASN A 311 -23.20 3.72 26.10
C ASN A 311 -24.42 2.84 25.71
N GLU A 312 -24.22 1.53 25.57
CA GLU A 312 -25.20 0.52 25.12
C GLU A 312 -25.68 0.66 23.66
N GLU A 313 -25.31 1.70 22.94
CA GLU A 313 -25.67 1.90 21.54
C GLU A 313 -24.62 1.25 20.63
N LEU A 314 -25.10 0.64 19.53
CA LEU A 314 -24.25 0.07 18.50
C LEU A 314 -23.43 1.18 17.82
N THR A 315 -22.14 0.95 17.59
CA THR A 315 -21.29 1.88 16.83
C THR A 315 -21.23 1.47 15.35
N PHE A 316 -20.68 2.34 14.48
CA PHE A 316 -20.42 1.94 13.09
C PHE A 316 -19.46 0.75 12.99
N PHE A 317 -18.45 0.69 13.86
CA PHE A 317 -17.56 -0.48 13.93
C PHE A 317 -18.31 -1.72 14.41
N GLY A 318 -19.19 -1.58 15.42
CA GLY A 318 -20.03 -2.66 15.92
C GLY A 318 -20.96 -3.20 14.83
N HIS A 319 -21.61 -2.33 14.07
CA HIS A 319 -22.44 -2.72 12.93
C HIS A 319 -21.66 -3.58 11.92
N LEU A 320 -20.42 -3.21 11.59
CA LEU A 320 -19.57 -3.95 10.65
C LEU A 320 -19.16 -5.34 11.17
N TYR A 321 -18.85 -5.46 12.45
CA TYR A 321 -18.20 -6.66 12.98
C TYR A 321 -19.06 -7.53 13.89
N LEU A 322 -20.20 -7.03 14.40
CA LEU A 322 -21.17 -7.84 15.15
C LEU A 322 -22.22 -8.47 14.24
N GLU A 323 -22.71 -7.75 13.22
CA GLU A 323 -23.71 -8.29 12.27
C GLU A 323 -23.13 -9.29 11.25
N CYS A 324 -21.81 -9.48 11.19
CA CYS A 324 -21.21 -10.47 10.32
C CYS A 324 -21.12 -11.87 10.95
N ASP A 325 -21.69 -12.07 12.13
CA ASP A 325 -21.75 -13.40 12.80
C ASP A 325 -23.01 -14.21 12.40
N ASP A 326 -23.89 -13.66 11.54
CA ASP A 326 -25.01 -14.32 10.89
C ASP A 326 -24.66 -14.60 9.40
#